data_c1c3e9581bd6414c668cdb4b4cefa794
#
_entry.id   c1c3e9581bd6414c668cdb4b4cefa794
#
_cell.length_a   1.000
_cell.length_b   1.000
_cell.length_c   1.000
_cell.angle_alpha   90.00
_cell.angle_beta   90.00
_cell.angle_gamma   90.00
#
_symmetry.space_group_name_H-M   'P 1'
#
loop_
_entity.id
_entity.type
_entity.pdbx_description
1 polymer ?
#
loop_
_entity_poly.entity_id
_entity_poly.type
_entity_poly.pdbx_seq_one_letter_code
_entity_poly.pdbx_strand_id
1 'polypeptide(L)'
;MSILKSVLSFLFVATLLSCGGEKKTLVYVDTEEEIGDSTVVDESESVVEEPEPPSLAESGEEVVVPFKSKDGVKCVQVSVNGVGLEMIFDTGCSGTLISVAEARYLYDKGKLTNDDIIGVSQSQIADGSIVENMVVNLKEVVINGEICCPNVQATVSSSVNAPLLLGNEVLDRVATIQIDNEREALIFKLK
;
A
#
# COMPACT_ATOMS: atom_id res chain seq x y z
N MET A 1 41.83 53.51 5.08
CA MET A 1 42.20 52.55 4.04
C MET A 1 41.34 51.35 4.22
N SER A 2 40.21 51.25 3.52
CA SER A 2 39.22 50.20 3.63
C SER A 2 39.12 49.49 2.28
N ILE A 3 39.40 48.21 2.26
CA ILE A 3 39.35 47.39 1.07
C ILE A 3 37.96 46.71 1.02
N LEU A 4 37.17 47.18 0.09
CA LEU A 4 35.83 46.66 -0.22
C LEU A 4 35.98 45.38 -1.06
N LYS A 5 35.64 44.21 -0.49
CA LYS A 5 35.58 42.94 -1.20
C LYS A 5 34.20 42.78 -1.84
N SER A 6 34.18 42.89 -3.16
CA SER A 6 33.05 42.56 -4.02
C SER A 6 32.84 41.07 -4.04
N VAL A 7 31.67 40.58 -3.58
CA VAL A 7 31.24 39.19 -3.72
C VAL A 7 30.38 39.11 -4.97
N LEU A 8 30.92 38.51 -6.02
CA LEU A 8 30.26 38.22 -7.27
C LEU A 8 29.44 36.94 -7.10
N SER A 9 28.10 37.11 -6.95
CA SER A 9 27.14 35.98 -6.89
C SER A 9 26.92 35.44 -8.30
N PHE A 10 27.44 34.26 -8.59
CA PHE A 10 27.15 33.54 -9.82
C PHE A 10 25.77 32.82 -9.65
N LEU A 11 24.76 33.38 -10.31
CA LEU A 11 23.47 32.75 -10.45
C LEU A 11 23.54 31.69 -11.56
N PHE A 12 23.67 30.44 -11.18
CA PHE A 12 23.62 29.29 -12.11
C PHE A 12 22.18 28.93 -12.38
N VAL A 13 21.61 29.39 -13.48
CA VAL A 13 20.29 28.94 -13.96
C VAL A 13 20.51 27.66 -14.72
N ALA A 14 20.27 26.55 -14.04
CA ALA A 14 20.15 25.23 -14.69
C ALA A 14 18.72 25.05 -15.20
N THR A 15 18.52 25.23 -16.50
CA THR A 15 17.27 24.81 -17.18
C THR A 15 17.27 23.30 -17.33
N LEU A 16 16.60 22.61 -16.42
CA LEU A 16 16.28 21.20 -16.59
C LEU A 16 15.06 21.10 -17.51
N LEU A 17 15.28 20.59 -18.73
CA LEU A 17 14.19 20.09 -19.57
C LEU A 17 13.58 18.91 -18.81
N SER A 18 12.39 19.13 -18.24
CA SER A 18 11.57 18.08 -17.64
C SER A 18 10.84 17.37 -18.77
N CYS A 19 11.28 16.15 -19.08
CA CYS A 19 10.47 15.19 -19.80
C CYS A 19 9.36 14.73 -18.83
N GLY A 20 8.08 14.90 -19.23
CA GLY A 20 6.92 14.67 -18.36
C GLY A 20 6.81 13.23 -17.89
N GLY A 21 7.07 13.02 -16.61
CA GLY A 21 6.66 11.86 -15.84
C GLY A 21 5.73 12.37 -14.74
N GLU A 22 4.47 11.97 -14.76
CA GLU A 22 3.54 12.27 -13.69
C GLU A 22 4.08 11.75 -12.37
N LYS A 23 4.32 12.66 -11.43
CA LYS A 23 4.69 12.31 -10.07
C LYS A 23 3.48 11.67 -9.42
N LYS A 24 3.53 10.36 -9.16
CA LYS A 24 2.55 9.69 -8.29
C LYS A 24 2.69 10.32 -6.90
N THR A 25 1.73 11.16 -6.53
CA THR A 25 1.62 11.67 -5.18
C THR A 25 0.97 10.59 -4.34
N LEU A 26 1.74 10.00 -3.41
CA LEU A 26 1.19 9.16 -2.36
C LEU A 26 0.33 10.06 -1.46
N VAL A 27 -0.98 9.94 -1.56
CA VAL A 27 -1.91 10.66 -0.69
C VAL A 27 -2.08 9.83 0.57
N TYR A 28 -1.28 10.12 1.57
CA TYR A 28 -1.52 9.64 2.93
C TYR A 28 -2.54 10.59 3.57
N VAL A 29 -3.67 10.07 3.97
CA VAL A 29 -4.65 10.84 4.73
C VAL A 29 -4.24 10.76 6.20
N ASP A 30 -3.40 11.70 6.64
CA ASP A 30 -3.19 11.93 8.06
C ASP A 30 -4.35 12.81 8.57
N THR A 31 -5.17 12.26 9.44
CA THR A 31 -6.05 13.05 10.31
C THR A 31 -5.24 13.48 11.51
N GLU A 32 -4.55 14.63 11.42
CA GLU A 32 -4.02 15.29 12.60
C GLU A 32 -5.18 15.96 13.34
N GLU A 33 -5.50 15.46 14.53
CA GLU A 33 -6.35 16.17 15.49
C GLU A 33 -5.52 17.24 16.17
N GLU A 34 -5.81 18.51 15.87
CA GLU A 34 -5.32 19.63 16.68
C GLU A 34 -6.03 19.62 18.04
N ILE A 35 -5.22 19.49 19.09
CA ILE A 35 -5.67 19.68 20.47
C ILE A 35 -5.79 21.19 20.74
N GLY A 36 -7.00 21.71 20.68
CA GLY A 36 -7.36 23.06 21.10
C GLY A 36 -8.09 23.03 22.46
N ASP A 37 -7.56 23.80 23.39
CA ASP A 37 -7.91 23.94 24.80
C ASP A 37 -9.36 24.42 25.06
N SER A 38 -9.95 23.73 26.04
CA SER A 38 -11.08 24.08 26.97
C SER A 38 -12.14 25.12 26.61
N THR A 39 -13.41 24.70 26.65
CA THR A 39 -14.42 25.23 27.57
C THR A 39 -15.61 24.28 27.75
N VAL A 40 -15.99 24.08 28.99
CA VAL A 40 -17.14 23.33 29.50
C VAL A 40 -18.45 23.89 28.96
N VAL A 41 -19.39 23.02 28.49
CA VAL A 41 -20.81 23.00 28.86
C VAL A 41 -21.56 21.87 28.13
N ASP A 42 -22.31 21.18 28.96
CA ASP A 42 -23.63 20.56 28.80
C ASP A 42 -23.78 19.22 28.10
N GLU A 43 -24.30 18.33 28.94
CA GLU A 43 -24.69 16.95 28.61
C GLU A 43 -25.84 16.91 27.59
N SER A 44 -25.58 16.28 26.46
CA SER A 44 -26.57 15.50 25.73
C SER A 44 -25.89 14.23 25.21
N GLU A 45 -26.25 13.11 25.80
CA GLU A 45 -25.85 11.75 25.32
C GLU A 45 -26.26 11.59 23.87
N SER A 46 -25.33 11.81 22.95
CA SER A 46 -25.39 11.21 21.63
C SER A 46 -24.61 9.90 21.71
N VAL A 47 -25.33 8.79 21.68
CA VAL A 47 -24.77 7.46 21.47
C VAL A 47 -24.02 7.52 20.15
N VAL A 48 -22.71 7.66 20.21
CA VAL A 48 -21.82 7.44 19.07
C VAL A 48 -21.80 5.93 18.88
N GLU A 49 -22.54 5.45 17.92
CA GLU A 49 -22.42 4.06 17.44
C GLU A 49 -20.97 3.89 16.96
N GLU A 50 -20.18 3.18 17.76
CA GLU A 50 -18.85 2.72 17.35
C GLU A 50 -19.05 1.88 16.08
N PRO A 51 -18.32 2.16 14.96
CA PRO A 51 -18.49 1.38 13.75
C PRO A 51 -18.20 -0.09 14.07
N GLU A 52 -19.19 -0.94 13.88
CA GLU A 52 -19.02 -2.40 14.04
C GLU A 52 -17.81 -2.84 13.19
N PRO A 53 -16.92 -3.71 13.73
CA PRO A 53 -15.84 -4.28 12.96
C PRO A 53 -16.44 -4.98 11.72
N PRO A 54 -15.81 -4.86 10.53
CA PRO A 54 -16.33 -5.47 9.32
C PRO A 54 -16.55 -6.96 9.57
N SER A 55 -17.77 -7.44 9.31
CA SER A 55 -18.08 -8.86 9.42
C SER A 55 -17.26 -9.60 8.38
N LEU A 56 -16.38 -10.51 8.82
CA LEU A 56 -15.61 -11.33 7.91
C LEU A 56 -16.57 -12.29 7.19
N ALA A 57 -16.48 -12.33 5.86
CA ALA A 57 -17.27 -13.20 5.03
C ALA A 57 -17.03 -14.69 5.37
N GLU A 58 -18.11 -15.50 5.40
CA GLU A 58 -18.05 -16.91 5.77
C GLU A 58 -17.62 -17.81 4.60
N SER A 59 -17.15 -19.04 4.90
CA SER A 59 -16.73 -20.03 3.90
C SER A 59 -17.85 -20.32 2.90
N GLY A 60 -17.53 -20.23 1.59
CA GLY A 60 -18.50 -20.45 0.50
C GLY A 60 -19.26 -19.20 0.06
N GLU A 61 -19.08 -18.08 0.74
CA GLU A 61 -19.64 -16.79 0.35
C GLU A 61 -18.91 -16.20 -0.86
N GLU A 62 -19.64 -15.45 -1.69
CA GLU A 62 -19.09 -14.70 -2.80
C GLU A 62 -18.92 -13.24 -2.39
N VAL A 63 -17.68 -12.72 -2.50
CA VAL A 63 -17.35 -11.33 -2.22
C VAL A 63 -17.05 -10.62 -3.52
N VAL A 64 -17.69 -9.48 -3.75
CA VAL A 64 -17.52 -8.66 -4.95
C VAL A 64 -16.59 -7.49 -4.66
N VAL A 65 -15.39 -7.54 -5.21
CA VAL A 65 -14.35 -6.52 -5.02
C VAL A 65 -14.25 -5.64 -6.26
N PRO A 66 -14.60 -4.36 -6.19
CA PRO A 66 -14.43 -3.45 -7.33
C PRO A 66 -12.95 -3.23 -7.62
N PHE A 67 -12.61 -3.12 -8.91
CA PHE A 67 -11.28 -2.71 -9.34
C PHE A 67 -11.33 -1.44 -10.19
N LYS A 68 -10.18 -0.79 -10.31
CA LYS A 68 -9.97 0.29 -11.29
C LYS A 68 -8.97 -0.18 -12.34
N SER A 69 -9.29 0.01 -13.61
CA SER A 69 -8.34 -0.25 -14.70
C SER A 69 -7.41 0.95 -14.87
N LYS A 70 -6.10 0.74 -14.72
CA LYS A 70 -5.06 1.74 -14.94
C LYS A 70 -3.94 1.13 -15.77
N ASP A 71 -3.58 1.76 -16.88
CA ASP A 71 -2.48 1.32 -17.74
C ASP A 71 -2.53 -0.19 -18.10
N GLY A 72 -3.74 -0.73 -18.27
CA GLY A 72 -3.97 -2.13 -18.63
C GLY A 72 -3.92 -3.12 -17.45
N VAL A 73 -3.68 -2.67 -16.22
CA VAL A 73 -3.73 -3.49 -15.01
C VAL A 73 -4.96 -3.18 -14.16
N LYS A 74 -5.37 -4.14 -13.34
CA LYS A 74 -6.49 -4.00 -12.40
C LYS A 74 -5.97 -3.68 -11.01
N CYS A 75 -6.40 -2.54 -10.45
CA CYS A 75 -6.02 -2.08 -9.13
C CYS A 75 -7.18 -2.24 -8.15
N VAL A 76 -6.91 -2.82 -6.99
CA VAL A 76 -7.87 -3.06 -5.90
C VAL A 76 -7.45 -2.33 -4.63
N GLN A 77 -8.43 -1.97 -3.81
CA GLN A 77 -8.17 -1.41 -2.48
C GLN A 77 -7.84 -2.51 -1.49
N VAL A 78 -6.74 -2.34 -0.77
CA VAL A 78 -6.23 -3.31 0.19
C VAL A 78 -5.81 -2.57 1.45
N SER A 79 -6.10 -3.13 2.62
CA SER A 79 -5.50 -2.69 3.88
C SER A 79 -4.36 -3.63 4.25
N VAL A 80 -3.17 -3.10 4.47
CA VAL A 80 -1.99 -3.85 4.92
C VAL A 80 -1.65 -3.42 6.34
N ASN A 81 -1.78 -4.31 7.30
CA ASN A 81 -1.60 -4.03 8.73
C ASN A 81 -2.40 -2.80 9.20
N GLY A 82 -3.61 -2.59 8.67
CA GLY A 82 -4.47 -1.45 8.97
C GLY A 82 -4.16 -0.17 8.16
N VAL A 83 -3.25 -0.21 7.18
CA VAL A 83 -2.94 0.91 6.29
C VAL A 83 -3.54 0.67 4.91
N GLY A 84 -4.39 1.59 4.45
CA GLY A 84 -5.01 1.52 3.12
C GLY A 84 -4.00 1.76 2.00
N LEU A 85 -3.96 0.85 1.04
CA LEU A 85 -3.09 0.89 -0.15
C LEU A 85 -3.90 0.48 -1.39
N GLU A 86 -3.47 0.93 -2.56
CA GLU A 86 -3.96 0.42 -3.84
C GLU A 86 -2.93 -0.55 -4.41
N MET A 87 -3.33 -1.79 -4.65
CA MET A 87 -2.44 -2.83 -5.16
C MET A 87 -2.92 -3.37 -6.50
N ILE A 88 -1.99 -3.76 -7.35
CA ILE A 88 -2.28 -4.41 -8.62
C ILE A 88 -2.64 -5.87 -8.36
N PHE A 89 -3.80 -6.31 -8.84
CA PHE A 89 -4.17 -7.71 -8.91
C PHE A 89 -3.32 -8.38 -9.99
N ASP A 90 -2.40 -9.26 -9.58
CA ASP A 90 -1.40 -9.86 -10.48
C ASP A 90 -1.28 -11.37 -10.26
N THR A 91 -1.96 -12.14 -11.11
CA THR A 91 -1.88 -13.61 -11.13
C THR A 91 -0.55 -14.15 -11.67
N GLY A 92 0.27 -13.30 -12.29
CA GLY A 92 1.61 -13.63 -12.77
C GLY A 92 2.71 -13.53 -11.69
N CYS A 93 2.40 -12.89 -10.57
CA CYS A 93 3.32 -12.78 -9.44
C CYS A 93 3.06 -13.90 -8.42
N SER A 94 4.11 -14.66 -8.07
CA SER A 94 3.99 -15.77 -7.10
C SER A 94 3.72 -15.29 -5.67
N GLY A 95 4.22 -14.10 -5.29
CA GLY A 95 4.09 -13.55 -3.95
C GLY A 95 3.45 -12.18 -3.92
N THR A 96 3.35 -11.61 -2.74
CA THR A 96 2.98 -10.20 -2.54
C THR A 96 4.23 -9.33 -2.63
N LEU A 97 4.16 -8.21 -3.34
CA LEU A 97 5.26 -7.25 -3.47
C LEU A 97 4.84 -5.89 -2.94
N ILE A 98 5.69 -5.32 -2.08
CA ILE A 98 5.58 -3.93 -1.64
C ILE A 98 6.88 -3.20 -1.96
N SER A 99 6.85 -1.88 -2.09
CA SER A 99 8.06 -1.11 -2.27
C SER A 99 8.75 -0.85 -0.92
N VAL A 100 10.03 -0.46 -0.97
CA VAL A 100 10.74 -0.03 0.23
C VAL A 100 10.12 1.23 0.85
N ALA A 101 9.42 2.05 0.07
CA ALA A 101 8.72 3.23 0.58
C ALA A 101 7.54 2.83 1.48
N GLU A 102 6.69 1.89 1.02
CA GLU A 102 5.57 1.39 1.82
C GLU A 102 6.06 0.60 3.04
N ALA A 103 7.09 -0.24 2.88
CA ALA A 103 7.67 -0.97 4.01
C ALA A 103 8.18 -0.01 5.09
N ARG A 104 8.87 1.08 4.69
CA ARG A 104 9.35 2.11 5.61
C ARG A 104 8.18 2.86 6.27
N TYR A 105 7.17 3.23 5.50
CA TYR A 105 5.99 3.89 6.05
C TYR A 105 5.28 3.03 7.10
N LEU A 106 5.07 1.74 6.82
CA LEU A 106 4.51 0.79 7.79
C LEU A 106 5.38 0.69 9.04
N TYR A 107 6.71 0.69 8.89
CA TYR A 107 7.64 0.65 10.01
C TYR A 107 7.55 1.93 10.86
N ASP A 108 7.58 3.11 10.23
CA ASP A 108 7.51 4.41 10.90
C ASP A 108 6.18 4.60 11.68
N LYS A 109 5.10 3.99 11.19
CA LYS A 109 3.78 3.94 11.88
C LYS A 109 3.67 2.80 12.92
N GLY A 110 4.71 2.01 13.15
CA GLY A 110 4.70 0.87 14.08
C GLY A 110 3.82 -0.30 13.61
N LYS A 111 3.45 -0.31 12.33
CA LYS A 111 2.66 -1.38 11.70
C LYS A 111 3.51 -2.53 11.17
N LEU A 112 4.81 -2.30 11.04
CA LEU A 112 5.83 -3.29 10.75
C LEU A 112 6.97 -3.11 11.76
N THR A 113 7.56 -4.20 12.23
CA THR A 113 8.64 -4.19 13.23
C THR A 113 9.81 -5.04 12.76
N ASN A 114 10.94 -4.99 13.46
CA ASN A 114 12.08 -5.87 13.16
C ASN A 114 11.73 -7.35 13.30
N ASP A 115 10.81 -7.70 14.19
CA ASP A 115 10.37 -9.08 14.41
C ASP A 115 9.55 -9.62 13.23
N ASP A 116 9.01 -8.72 12.38
CA ASP A 116 8.28 -9.09 11.18
C ASP A 116 9.23 -9.37 9.99
N ILE A 117 10.54 -9.12 10.12
CA ILE A 117 11.52 -9.43 9.08
C ILE A 117 11.83 -10.92 9.09
N ILE A 118 11.45 -11.64 8.03
CA ILE A 118 11.66 -13.09 7.91
C ILE A 118 13.07 -13.41 7.41
N GLY A 119 13.59 -12.60 6.49
CA GLY A 119 14.91 -12.82 5.90
C GLY A 119 15.07 -12.16 4.53
N VAL A 120 15.87 -12.80 3.68
CA VAL A 120 16.18 -12.34 2.33
C VAL A 120 15.79 -13.46 1.34
N SER A 121 15.12 -13.10 0.25
CA SER A 121 14.84 -13.98 -0.87
C SER A 121 15.59 -13.52 -2.12
N GLN A 122 15.92 -14.47 -2.99
CA GLN A 122 16.44 -14.19 -4.30
C GLN A 122 15.30 -14.33 -5.32
N SER A 123 15.12 -13.34 -6.17
CA SER A 123 14.14 -13.32 -7.23
C SER A 123 14.84 -13.12 -8.57
N GLN A 124 14.47 -13.91 -9.58
CA GLN A 124 14.90 -13.66 -10.94
C GLN A 124 13.90 -12.69 -11.60
N ILE A 125 14.40 -11.58 -12.10
CA ILE A 125 13.58 -10.60 -12.82
C ILE A 125 13.58 -10.89 -14.34
N ALA A 126 12.74 -10.18 -15.09
CA ALA A 126 12.44 -10.49 -16.49
C ALA A 126 13.66 -10.44 -17.42
N ASP A 127 14.71 -9.71 -17.09
CA ASP A 127 15.98 -9.65 -17.84
C ASP A 127 16.95 -10.81 -17.51
N GLY A 128 16.53 -11.71 -16.59
CA GLY A 128 17.33 -12.86 -16.13
C GLY A 128 18.27 -12.54 -14.97
N SER A 129 18.36 -11.30 -14.52
CA SER A 129 19.21 -10.95 -13.37
C SER A 129 18.58 -11.45 -12.06
N ILE A 130 19.45 -11.77 -11.08
CA ILE A 130 19.04 -12.18 -9.74
C ILE A 130 19.16 -10.95 -8.83
N VAL A 131 18.07 -10.64 -8.13
CA VAL A 131 18.02 -9.58 -7.12
C VAL A 131 17.71 -10.19 -5.76
N GLU A 132 18.37 -9.68 -4.72
CA GLU A 132 18.08 -10.01 -3.33
C GLU A 132 17.12 -8.96 -2.78
N ASN A 133 16.03 -9.45 -2.17
CA ASN A 133 15.02 -8.60 -1.57
C ASN A 133 14.73 -9.06 -0.14
N MET A 134 14.47 -8.13 0.74
CA MET A 134 13.98 -8.42 2.08
C MET A 134 12.60 -9.06 2.00
N VAL A 135 12.35 -10.03 2.88
CA VAL A 135 11.02 -10.65 3.06
C VAL A 135 10.50 -10.29 4.44
N VAL A 136 9.27 -9.82 4.48
CA VAL A 136 8.59 -9.46 5.72
C VAL A 136 7.28 -10.23 5.87
N ASN A 137 6.84 -10.42 7.11
CA ASN A 137 5.52 -10.93 7.44
C ASN A 137 4.56 -9.74 7.62
N LEU A 138 3.57 -9.62 6.75
CA LEU A 138 2.44 -8.73 6.95
C LEU A 138 1.45 -9.45 7.87
N LYS A 139 1.13 -8.88 9.02
CA LYS A 139 0.24 -9.51 10.02
C LYS A 139 -1.13 -9.79 9.44
N GLU A 140 -1.61 -8.85 8.61
CA GLU A 140 -2.85 -9.00 7.88
C GLU A 140 -2.83 -8.23 6.55
N VAL A 141 -3.50 -8.78 5.58
CA VAL A 141 -3.86 -8.13 4.31
C VAL A 141 -5.36 -8.29 4.14
N VAL A 142 -6.09 -7.17 4.11
CA VAL A 142 -7.55 -7.17 3.99
C VAL A 142 -7.94 -6.57 2.64
N ILE A 143 -8.57 -7.37 1.78
CA ILE A 143 -9.02 -6.93 0.46
C ILE A 143 -10.42 -6.34 0.60
N ASN A 144 -10.60 -5.11 0.14
CA ASN A 144 -11.88 -4.38 0.14
C ASN A 144 -12.61 -4.32 1.51
N GLY A 145 -11.88 -4.52 2.62
CA GLY A 145 -12.47 -4.56 3.95
C GLY A 145 -13.22 -5.87 4.30
N GLU A 146 -13.25 -6.86 3.41
CA GLU A 146 -14.08 -8.05 3.53
C GLU A 146 -13.28 -9.35 3.60
N ILE A 147 -12.20 -9.49 2.81
CA ILE A 147 -11.40 -10.72 2.75
C ILE A 147 -10.13 -10.53 3.55
N CYS A 148 -10.05 -11.12 4.73
CA CYS A 148 -8.89 -11.05 5.60
C CYS A 148 -7.93 -12.21 5.36
N CYS A 149 -6.67 -11.89 5.06
CA CYS A 149 -5.57 -12.83 4.87
C CYS A 149 -4.52 -12.59 5.95
N PRO A 150 -4.46 -13.37 7.03
CA PRO A 150 -3.46 -13.21 8.08
C PRO A 150 -2.11 -13.78 7.63
N ASN A 151 -1.02 -13.23 8.18
CA ASN A 151 0.35 -13.71 8.00
C ASN A 151 0.74 -13.89 6.52
N VAL A 152 0.71 -12.80 5.77
CA VAL A 152 1.10 -12.77 4.36
C VAL A 152 2.58 -12.46 4.25
N GLN A 153 3.35 -13.33 3.59
CA GLN A 153 4.73 -13.04 3.27
C GLN A 153 4.81 -12.07 2.08
N ALA A 154 5.51 -10.97 2.27
CA ALA A 154 5.71 -9.99 1.22
C ALA A 154 7.20 -9.76 0.95
N THR A 155 7.54 -9.69 -0.32
CA THR A 155 8.85 -9.25 -0.79
C THR A 155 8.90 -7.73 -0.81
N VAL A 156 9.94 -7.15 -0.24
CA VAL A 156 10.17 -5.70 -0.25
C VAL A 156 11.15 -5.37 -1.37
N SER A 157 10.66 -4.73 -2.44
CA SER A 157 11.52 -4.24 -3.50
C SER A 157 12.40 -3.09 -3.01
N SER A 158 13.67 -3.08 -3.39
CA SER A 158 14.59 -1.98 -3.12
C SER A 158 14.25 -0.69 -3.87
N SER A 159 13.40 -0.76 -4.90
CA SER A 159 12.92 0.40 -5.65
C SER A 159 11.78 1.09 -4.90
N VAL A 160 11.92 2.39 -4.66
CA VAL A 160 10.87 3.23 -4.03
C VAL A 160 9.61 3.39 -4.92
N ASN A 161 9.74 3.15 -6.22
CA ASN A 161 8.66 3.25 -7.19
C ASN A 161 8.21 1.86 -7.71
N ALA A 162 8.56 0.78 -7.00
CA ALA A 162 8.08 -0.54 -7.39
C ALA A 162 6.54 -0.58 -7.33
N PRO A 163 5.88 -1.27 -8.26
CA PRO A 163 4.45 -1.47 -8.16
C PRO A 163 4.14 -2.34 -6.92
N LEU A 164 2.99 -2.08 -6.30
CA LEU A 164 2.49 -2.95 -5.23
C LEU A 164 1.68 -4.06 -5.89
N LEU A 165 2.06 -5.32 -5.67
CA LEU A 165 1.44 -6.47 -6.31
C LEU A 165 0.75 -7.36 -5.27
N LEU A 166 -0.52 -7.65 -5.51
CA LEU A 166 -1.29 -8.65 -4.81
C LEU A 166 -1.22 -9.94 -5.63
N GLY A 167 -0.29 -10.82 -5.27
CA GLY A 167 0.02 -12.03 -6.03
C GLY A 167 -0.58 -13.31 -5.44
N ASN A 168 -0.17 -14.46 -6.00
CA ASN A 168 -0.77 -15.75 -5.71
C ASN A 168 -0.67 -16.17 -4.24
N GLU A 169 0.31 -15.69 -3.49
CA GLU A 169 0.39 -15.95 -2.04
C GLU A 169 -0.92 -15.59 -1.30
N VAL A 170 -1.59 -14.53 -1.74
CA VAL A 170 -2.91 -14.11 -1.23
C VAL A 170 -4.04 -14.72 -2.05
N LEU A 171 -3.91 -14.72 -3.38
CA LEU A 171 -4.98 -15.16 -4.28
C LEU A 171 -5.31 -16.66 -4.14
N ASP A 172 -4.33 -17.49 -3.80
CA ASP A 172 -4.53 -18.93 -3.57
C ASP A 172 -5.27 -19.25 -2.26
N ARG A 173 -5.53 -18.24 -1.42
CA ARG A 173 -6.28 -18.41 -0.16
C ARG A 173 -7.79 -18.52 -0.37
N VAL A 174 -8.30 -18.10 -1.53
CA VAL A 174 -9.70 -18.24 -1.93
C VAL A 174 -9.91 -19.47 -2.82
N ALA A 175 -11.18 -19.90 -2.98
CA ALA A 175 -11.49 -21.08 -3.79
C ALA A 175 -11.44 -20.76 -5.30
N THR A 176 -12.05 -19.62 -5.70
CA THR A 176 -12.04 -19.16 -7.09
C THR A 176 -12.05 -17.64 -7.15
N ILE A 177 -11.57 -17.11 -8.25
CA ILE A 177 -11.65 -15.68 -8.59
C ILE A 177 -12.16 -15.57 -10.03
N GLN A 178 -13.25 -14.84 -10.19
CA GLN A 178 -13.82 -14.51 -11.51
C GLN A 178 -13.59 -13.02 -11.78
N ILE A 179 -13.18 -12.70 -13.00
CA ILE A 179 -13.02 -11.32 -13.46
C ILE A 179 -14.25 -10.93 -14.27
N ASP A 180 -15.00 -9.96 -13.79
CA ASP A 180 -16.12 -9.34 -14.51
C ASP A 180 -15.67 -7.97 -15.01
N ASN A 181 -15.30 -7.92 -16.29
CA ASN A 181 -14.80 -6.68 -16.89
C ASN A 181 -15.92 -5.67 -17.21
N GLU A 182 -17.18 -6.12 -17.33
CA GLU A 182 -18.32 -5.21 -17.57
C GLU A 182 -18.69 -4.45 -16.30
N ARG A 183 -18.63 -5.14 -15.16
CA ARG A 183 -18.92 -4.55 -13.84
C ARG A 183 -17.67 -3.95 -13.16
N GLU A 184 -16.50 -4.06 -13.77
CA GLU A 184 -15.20 -3.70 -13.18
C GLU A 184 -15.03 -4.29 -11.77
N ALA A 185 -15.31 -5.58 -11.63
CA ALA A 185 -15.26 -6.28 -10.36
C ALA A 185 -14.55 -7.63 -10.45
N LEU A 186 -13.89 -8.00 -9.34
CA LEU A 186 -13.41 -9.35 -9.08
C LEU A 186 -14.44 -10.02 -8.16
N ILE A 187 -14.85 -11.24 -8.49
CA ILE A 187 -15.77 -12.03 -7.67
C ILE A 187 -14.96 -13.14 -7.03
N PHE A 188 -14.78 -13.06 -5.73
CA PHE A 188 -14.04 -14.03 -4.93
C PHE A 188 -15.01 -15.00 -4.29
N LYS A 189 -14.77 -16.29 -4.44
CA LYS A 189 -15.46 -17.33 -3.67
C LYS A 189 -14.53 -17.83 -2.59
N LEU A 190 -14.94 -17.74 -1.34
CA LEU A 190 -14.14 -18.15 -0.19
C LEU A 190 -14.09 -19.68 -0.05
N LYS A 191 -13.03 -20.22 0.56
CA LYS A 191 -12.85 -21.65 0.83
C LYS A 191 -13.73 -22.11 1.97
#